data_f0dc022bfe202e2b1adcf1d52e5f499a
#
_entry.id   f0dc022bfe202e2b1adcf1d52e5f499a
#
_cell.length_a   1.000
_cell.length_b   1.000
_cell.length_c   1.000
_cell.angle_alpha   90.00
_cell.angle_beta   90.00
_cell.angle_gamma   90.00
#
_symmetry.space_group_name_H-M   'P 1'
#
loop_
_entity.id
_entity.type
_entity.pdbx_description
1 polymer ?
#
loop_
_entity_poly.entity_id
_entity_poly.type
_entity_poly.pdbx_seq_one_letter_code
_entity_poly.pdbx_strand_id
1 'polypeptide(L)'
;MCFRSILVSSALFLGTNLNADQAEEEFVLPSSILEIEGDLAYGEYLASDCQTCHRSDNKNEGIPGINGREIKEIVYALHEYKNKYRENEVMQMMAGGLGDEEIAALASYFASLQ
;
A
#
# COMPACT_ATOMS: atom_id res chain seq x y z
N MET A 1 10.92 77.29 -4.91
CA MET A 1 9.93 76.23 -4.65
C MET A 1 10.51 74.94 -5.23
N CYS A 2 11.05 74.07 -4.38
CA CYS A 2 11.64 72.83 -4.80
C CYS A 2 10.65 71.69 -4.74
N PHE A 3 10.23 71.17 -5.87
CA PHE A 3 9.47 69.92 -5.94
C PHE A 3 10.45 68.76 -5.92
N ARG A 4 10.48 68.02 -4.80
CA ARG A 4 11.21 66.77 -4.69
C ARG A 4 10.33 65.66 -5.20
N SER A 5 10.66 65.13 -6.39
CA SER A 5 10.05 63.88 -6.91
C SER A 5 10.51 62.71 -6.09
N ILE A 6 9.59 62.03 -5.47
CA ILE A 6 9.80 60.77 -4.78
C ILE A 6 9.60 59.67 -5.80
N LEU A 7 10.68 58.98 -6.18
CA LEU A 7 10.63 57.76 -6.98
C LEU A 7 10.27 56.62 -6.05
N VAL A 8 9.04 56.11 -6.22
CA VAL A 8 8.62 54.87 -5.58
C VAL A 8 9.14 53.72 -6.42
N SER A 9 10.16 53.05 -5.91
CA SER A 9 10.68 51.84 -6.50
C SER A 9 9.79 50.67 -6.14
N SER A 10 8.99 50.21 -7.10
CA SER A 10 8.19 48.97 -6.94
C SER A 10 9.09 47.76 -7.14
N ALA A 11 9.45 47.13 -6.04
CA ALA A 11 10.11 45.81 -6.08
C ALA A 11 9.08 44.75 -6.46
N LEU A 12 9.21 44.21 -7.68
CA LEU A 12 8.50 43.00 -8.08
C LEU A 12 9.10 41.82 -7.32
N PHE A 13 8.36 41.31 -6.34
CA PHE A 13 8.63 39.99 -5.77
C PHE A 13 8.16 38.94 -6.78
N LEU A 14 9.09 38.38 -7.56
CA LEU A 14 8.85 37.12 -8.26
C LEU A 14 8.79 36.02 -7.20
N GLY A 15 7.58 35.66 -6.79
CA GLY A 15 7.34 34.44 -6.02
C GLY A 15 7.65 33.23 -6.90
N THR A 16 8.79 32.61 -6.67
CA THR A 16 9.07 31.26 -7.20
C THR A 16 8.20 30.28 -6.44
N ASN A 17 7.09 29.85 -7.05
CA ASN A 17 6.36 28.68 -6.62
C ASN A 17 7.26 27.47 -6.83
N LEU A 18 7.99 27.10 -5.79
CA LEU A 18 8.56 25.76 -5.67
C LEU A 18 7.40 24.80 -5.45
N ASN A 19 6.76 24.37 -6.52
CA ASN A 19 6.01 23.13 -6.51
C ASN A 19 7.08 22.05 -6.27
N ALA A 20 7.26 21.66 -5.00
CA ALA A 20 7.89 20.41 -4.68
C ALA A 20 6.99 19.33 -5.28
N ASP A 21 7.38 18.82 -6.42
CA ASP A 21 6.86 17.60 -7.01
C ASP A 21 7.21 16.51 -5.99
N GLN A 22 6.25 16.24 -5.09
CA GLN A 22 6.31 15.08 -4.22
C GLN A 22 6.06 13.91 -5.15
N ALA A 23 7.13 13.40 -5.75
CA ALA A 23 7.13 12.09 -6.36
C ALA A 23 6.71 11.13 -5.24
N GLU A 24 5.46 10.64 -5.29
CA GLU A 24 5.03 9.53 -4.46
C GLU A 24 6.01 8.40 -4.75
N GLU A 25 6.83 8.04 -3.76
CA GLU A 25 7.76 6.92 -3.93
C GLU A 25 6.93 5.67 -4.19
N GLU A 26 7.02 5.16 -5.41
CA GLU A 26 6.36 3.92 -5.81
C GLU A 26 6.89 2.78 -4.95
N PHE A 27 5.99 2.06 -4.29
CA PHE A 27 6.36 0.89 -3.51
C PHE A 27 6.78 -0.25 -4.42
N VAL A 28 8.04 -0.63 -4.36
CA VAL A 28 8.61 -1.70 -5.19
C VAL A 28 9.13 -2.83 -4.30
N LEU A 29 8.66 -4.05 -4.56
CA LEU A 29 9.19 -5.24 -3.90
C LEU A 29 10.41 -5.79 -4.66
N PRO A 30 11.45 -6.22 -3.92
CA PRO A 30 12.56 -6.96 -4.52
C PRO A 30 12.09 -8.24 -5.22
N SER A 31 12.75 -8.60 -6.32
CA SER A 31 12.43 -9.83 -7.04
C SER A 31 12.56 -11.09 -6.17
N SER A 32 13.49 -11.08 -5.21
CA SER A 32 13.65 -12.17 -4.25
C SER A 32 12.40 -12.48 -3.42
N ILE A 33 11.59 -11.45 -3.11
CA ILE A 33 10.30 -11.63 -2.42
C ILE A 33 9.25 -12.16 -3.39
N LEU A 34 9.22 -11.64 -4.62
CA LEU A 34 8.24 -12.06 -5.63
C LEU A 34 8.45 -13.48 -6.14
N GLU A 35 9.66 -14.03 -5.99
CA GLU A 35 10.04 -15.38 -6.40
C GLU A 35 9.82 -16.44 -5.32
N ILE A 36 9.39 -16.05 -4.10
CA ILE A 36 9.08 -17.03 -3.04
C ILE A 36 7.88 -17.86 -3.48
N GLU A 37 8.08 -19.15 -3.58
CA GLU A 37 6.99 -20.10 -3.80
C GLU A 37 6.27 -20.35 -2.46
N GLY A 38 5.00 -19.92 -2.37
CA GLY A 38 4.20 -20.10 -1.17
C GLY A 38 3.72 -21.54 -0.99
N ASP A 39 3.89 -22.09 0.21
CA ASP A 39 3.31 -23.37 0.59
C ASP A 39 1.81 -23.26 0.76
N LEU A 40 1.05 -24.00 -0.05
CA LEU A 40 -0.41 -23.94 -0.08
C LEU A 40 -1.03 -24.41 1.23
N ALA A 41 -0.52 -25.51 1.80
CA ALA A 41 -1.09 -26.06 3.04
C ALA A 41 -0.79 -25.15 4.24
N TYR A 42 0.38 -24.52 4.27
CA TYR A 42 0.71 -23.53 5.28
C TYR A 42 -0.15 -22.28 5.12
N GLY A 43 -0.41 -21.85 3.88
CA GLY A 43 -1.34 -20.75 3.60
C GLY A 43 -2.76 -21.05 4.07
N GLU A 44 -3.26 -22.26 3.86
CA GLU A 44 -4.56 -22.70 4.37
C GLU A 44 -4.63 -22.64 5.91
N TYR A 45 -3.59 -23.08 6.57
CA TYR A 45 -3.50 -23.01 8.03
C TYR A 45 -3.54 -21.56 8.54
N LEU A 46 -2.81 -20.65 7.92
CA LEU A 46 -2.77 -19.23 8.29
C LEU A 46 -4.04 -18.47 7.94
N ALA A 47 -4.78 -18.91 6.94
CA ALA A 47 -5.90 -18.18 6.35
C ALA A 47 -7.10 -18.02 7.30
N SER A 48 -7.22 -18.83 8.34
CA SER A 48 -8.34 -18.80 9.27
C SER A 48 -8.59 -17.41 9.87
N ASP A 49 -7.54 -16.72 10.25
CA ASP A 49 -7.65 -15.37 10.81
C ASP A 49 -8.11 -14.34 9.77
N CYS A 50 -7.69 -14.52 8.52
CA CYS A 50 -8.07 -13.65 7.41
C CYS A 50 -9.56 -13.84 7.03
N GLN A 51 -10.00 -15.07 6.98
CA GLN A 51 -11.38 -15.46 6.57
C GLN A 51 -12.44 -15.00 7.56
N THR A 52 -12.08 -14.67 8.79
CA THR A 52 -13.00 -14.10 9.78
C THR A 52 -13.60 -12.78 9.28
N CYS A 53 -12.81 -11.96 8.61
CA CYS A 53 -13.21 -10.67 8.04
C CYS A 53 -13.41 -10.75 6.52
N HIS A 54 -12.47 -11.39 5.80
CA HIS A 54 -12.52 -11.55 4.35
C HIS A 54 -13.34 -12.79 3.97
N ARG A 55 -14.64 -12.64 4.02
CA ARG A 55 -15.59 -13.74 3.77
C ARG A 55 -15.69 -14.09 2.29
N SER A 56 -15.85 -15.37 2.00
CA SER A 56 -16.03 -15.87 0.63
C SER A 56 -17.33 -15.42 -0.04
N ASP A 57 -18.34 -15.07 0.76
CA ASP A 57 -19.65 -14.60 0.27
C ASP A 57 -19.70 -13.09 -0.02
N ASN A 58 -18.60 -12.36 0.18
CA ASN A 58 -18.49 -10.91 0.00
C ASN A 58 -19.57 -10.07 0.72
N LYS A 59 -20.15 -10.60 1.79
CA LYS A 59 -21.23 -9.92 2.53
C LYS A 59 -20.76 -8.95 3.59
N ASN A 60 -19.46 -8.83 3.85
CA ASN A 60 -18.92 -7.83 4.75
C ASN A 60 -18.76 -6.51 4.01
N GLU A 61 -19.66 -5.57 4.24
CA GLU A 61 -19.58 -4.23 3.66
C GLU A 61 -18.26 -3.55 4.02
N GLY A 62 -17.56 -3.03 3.00
CA GLY A 62 -16.28 -2.35 3.15
C GLY A 62 -15.05 -3.25 3.30
N ILE A 63 -15.23 -4.58 3.46
CA ILE A 63 -14.11 -5.54 3.48
C ILE A 63 -14.12 -6.32 2.17
N PRO A 64 -13.06 -6.23 1.34
CA PRO A 64 -13.06 -6.87 0.04
C PRO A 64 -12.95 -8.39 0.13
N GLY A 65 -13.56 -9.09 -0.83
CA GLY A 65 -13.25 -10.50 -1.09
C GLY A 65 -11.85 -10.63 -1.68
N ILE A 66 -11.11 -11.62 -1.22
CA ILE A 66 -9.73 -11.86 -1.64
C ILE A 66 -9.51 -13.20 -2.34
N ASN A 67 -10.53 -14.06 -2.35
CA ASN A 67 -10.47 -15.34 -3.04
C ASN A 67 -10.29 -15.16 -4.56
N GLY A 68 -9.44 -15.95 -5.16
CA GLY A 68 -9.21 -15.97 -6.60
C GLY A 68 -8.45 -14.78 -7.16
N ARG A 69 -7.90 -13.91 -6.31
CA ARG A 69 -7.00 -12.84 -6.75
C ARG A 69 -5.64 -13.40 -7.13
N GLU A 70 -4.93 -12.70 -7.99
CA GLU A 70 -3.59 -13.11 -8.39
C GLU A 70 -2.61 -13.08 -7.22
N ILE A 71 -1.70 -14.07 -7.17
CA ILE A 71 -0.67 -14.20 -6.13
C ILE A 71 0.09 -12.87 -5.96
N LYS A 72 0.56 -12.30 -7.06
CA LYS A 72 1.34 -11.06 -7.04
C LYS A 72 0.55 -9.89 -6.44
N GLU A 73 -0.74 -9.80 -6.73
CA GLU A 73 -1.62 -8.76 -6.18
C GLU A 73 -1.72 -8.87 -4.66
N ILE A 74 -1.92 -10.07 -4.14
CA ILE A 74 -2.01 -10.31 -2.69
C ILE A 74 -0.67 -10.05 -2.00
N VAL A 75 0.42 -10.51 -2.59
CA VAL A 75 1.79 -10.28 -2.06
C VAL A 75 2.07 -8.78 -1.94
N TYR A 76 1.81 -8.00 -3.00
CA TYR A 76 2.00 -6.55 -2.96
C TYR A 76 1.13 -5.89 -1.90
N ALA A 77 -0.16 -6.19 -1.87
CA ALA A 77 -1.08 -5.59 -0.91
C ALA A 77 -0.67 -5.84 0.55
N LEU A 78 -0.29 -7.07 0.89
CA LEU A 78 0.15 -7.40 2.25
C LEU A 78 1.47 -6.71 2.62
N HIS A 79 2.43 -6.63 1.69
CA HIS A 79 3.68 -5.91 1.93
C HIS A 79 3.47 -4.39 2.02
N GLU A 80 2.58 -3.82 1.23
CA GLU A 80 2.21 -2.41 1.33
C GLU A 80 1.61 -2.07 2.71
N TYR A 81 0.71 -2.91 3.22
CA TYR A 81 0.17 -2.75 4.57
C TYR A 81 1.23 -2.93 5.64
N LYS A 82 2.06 -3.97 5.53
CA LYS A 82 3.15 -4.26 6.47
C LYS A 82 4.13 -3.09 6.60
N ASN A 83 4.45 -2.45 5.50
CA ASN A 83 5.37 -1.32 5.43
C ASN A 83 4.67 0.05 5.51
N LYS A 84 3.37 0.08 5.78
CA LYS A 84 2.54 1.29 5.96
C LYS A 84 2.45 2.21 4.73
N TYR A 85 2.67 1.67 3.54
CA TYR A 85 2.40 2.39 2.30
C TYR A 85 0.91 2.43 1.95
N ARG A 86 0.13 1.51 2.51
CA ARG A 86 -1.31 1.43 2.31
C ARG A 86 -2.05 1.68 3.61
N GLU A 87 -3.04 2.59 3.56
CA GLU A 87 -3.82 3.03 4.72
C GLU A 87 -4.91 2.02 5.06
N ASN A 88 -4.82 1.41 6.20
CA ASN A 88 -5.84 0.69 6.96
C ASN A 88 -5.20 0.14 8.23
N GLU A 89 -5.58 0.65 9.39
CA GLU A 89 -4.95 0.27 10.65
C GLU A 89 -5.07 -1.22 10.97
N VAL A 90 -6.23 -1.83 10.67
CA VAL A 90 -6.46 -3.26 10.93
C VAL A 90 -5.55 -4.10 10.04
N MET A 91 -5.50 -3.80 8.73
CA MET A 91 -4.63 -4.53 7.80
C MET A 91 -3.15 -4.31 8.07
N GLN A 92 -2.75 -3.11 8.49
CA GLN A 92 -1.36 -2.83 8.90
C GLN A 92 -0.97 -3.67 10.12
N MET A 93 -1.86 -3.82 11.09
CA MET A 93 -1.66 -4.68 12.26
C MET A 93 -1.58 -6.17 11.85
N MET A 94 -2.48 -6.64 11.02
CA MET A 94 -2.53 -8.03 10.55
C MET A 94 -1.30 -8.40 9.72
N ALA A 95 -0.96 -7.59 8.75
CA ALA A 95 0.19 -7.82 7.87
C ALA A 95 1.53 -7.59 8.55
N GLY A 96 1.59 -6.70 9.53
CA GLY A 96 2.81 -6.37 10.28
C GLY A 96 3.44 -7.55 11.01
N GLY A 97 2.64 -8.53 11.40
CA GLY A 97 3.11 -9.75 12.07
C GLY A 97 3.56 -10.88 11.13
N LEU A 98 3.39 -10.71 9.80
CA LEU A 98 3.69 -11.76 8.82
C LEU A 98 5.12 -11.66 8.30
N GLY A 99 5.79 -12.80 8.14
CA GLY A 99 7.04 -12.93 7.39
C GLY A 99 6.79 -13.06 5.88
N ASP A 100 7.86 -12.97 5.10
CA ASP A 100 7.78 -13.03 3.63
C ASP A 100 7.21 -14.38 3.12
N GLU A 101 7.63 -15.48 3.76
CA GLU A 101 7.14 -16.84 3.44
C GLU A 101 5.67 -17.02 3.84
N GLU A 102 5.24 -16.44 4.95
CA GLU A 102 3.83 -16.46 5.36
C GLU A 102 2.95 -15.67 4.40
N ILE A 103 3.41 -14.52 3.94
CA ILE A 103 2.72 -13.73 2.92
C ILE A 103 2.61 -14.50 1.60
N ALA A 104 3.70 -15.14 1.17
CA ALA A 104 3.71 -15.98 -0.04
C ALA A 104 2.75 -17.17 0.09
N ALA A 105 2.73 -17.83 1.24
CA ALA A 105 1.83 -18.95 1.53
C ALA A 105 0.36 -18.51 1.49
N LEU A 106 0.01 -17.43 2.17
CA LEU A 106 -1.34 -16.86 2.15
C LEU A 106 -1.78 -16.46 0.73
N ALA A 107 -0.88 -15.83 -0.04
CA ALA A 107 -1.16 -15.45 -1.41
C ALA A 107 -1.44 -16.66 -2.30
N SER A 108 -0.63 -17.71 -2.18
CA SER A 108 -0.85 -18.97 -2.90
C SER A 108 -2.17 -19.63 -2.56
N TYR A 109 -2.53 -19.66 -1.30
CA TYR A 109 -3.80 -20.24 -0.84
C TYR A 109 -5.00 -19.45 -1.36
N PHE A 110 -5.07 -18.13 -1.11
CA PHE A 110 -6.20 -17.33 -1.54
C PHE A 110 -6.35 -17.26 -3.06
N ALA A 111 -5.25 -17.23 -3.80
CA ALA A 111 -5.28 -17.29 -5.26
C ALA A 111 -5.85 -18.62 -5.79
N SER A 112 -5.71 -19.71 -5.05
CA SER A 112 -6.25 -21.04 -5.40
C SER A 112 -7.75 -21.18 -5.21
N LEU A 113 -8.36 -20.28 -4.44
CA LEU A 113 -9.80 -20.29 -4.15
C LEU A 113 -10.61 -19.60 -5.27
N GLN A 114 -11.87 -19.99 -5.42
CA GLN A 114 -12.78 -19.38 -6.40
C GLN A 114 -13.89 -18.58 -5.71
#